data_88ae69f5da2e4903b3cc3b979ef36bcb
#
_entry.id   88ae69f5da2e4903b3cc3b979ef36bcb
#
_cell.length_a   1.000
_cell.length_b   1.000
_cell.length_c   1.000
_cell.angle_alpha   90.00
_cell.angle_beta   90.00
_cell.angle_gamma   90.00
#
_symmetry.space_group_name_H-M   'P 1'
#
loop_
_entity.id
_entity.type
_entity.pdbx_description
1 polymer ?
#
loop_
_entity_poly.entity_id
_entity_poly.type
_entity_poly.pdbx_seq_one_letter_code
_entity_poly.pdbx_strand_id
1 'polypeptide(L)'
;MTHSNQAILDYIAAHPGARREDIRRKASPDASETTVWRALKRLVDKGKLEVSGKGPATGYSLAGAAVVRAHLQTPYYRRRPASYKKEFLDRYIPNKTFYLAEADRQRLREAGMPTVLPLPAGTYARRILERLLIDLSWASSRMEGNTYNLLETERLIRFGQEASGKDRKEAVMILNHKEAIQYVVDNLAAITISRPDLFNIHALLADGLLADPAMAGRLRRMPVGITHSSFRPLEDQFGIEEEFDILIDKAAAIHDPFEQSFFLLVHIPYLQAFDDINKRTSRIASNIPLLKADLAPMSYLTMDDSAYVDGLIGVYELNNVSLLREAYIDAYLTSAENYRTLRAEIETPEKAALVYRDFVRKAVRRSVLEWRAFRPDLIMTMAVEGEIPEADREDLVNYIGNEFRGLHEGNVIRYRLRPEDLAGISGE
;
A
#
# COMPACT_ATOMS: atom_id res chain seq x y z
N MET A 1 -23.78 5.11 -15.03
CA MET A 1 -24.10 6.55 -15.22
C MET A 1 -25.17 6.62 -16.29
N THR A 2 -26.20 7.46 -16.09
CA THR A 2 -27.19 7.68 -17.14
C THR A 2 -26.57 8.46 -18.29
N HIS A 3 -26.93 8.21 -19.54
CA HIS A 3 -26.43 8.92 -20.73
C HIS A 3 -26.41 10.44 -20.58
N SER A 4 -27.38 11.01 -19.86
CA SER A 4 -27.47 12.45 -19.57
C SER A 4 -26.31 13.00 -18.71
N ASN A 5 -25.80 12.25 -17.74
CA ASN A 5 -24.69 12.73 -16.90
C ASN A 5 -23.36 12.74 -17.64
N GLN A 6 -23.13 11.82 -18.57
CA GLN A 6 -21.92 11.80 -19.37
C GLN A 6 -21.89 12.98 -20.32
N ALA A 7 -22.98 13.27 -21.03
CA ALA A 7 -23.06 14.41 -21.93
C ALA A 7 -22.81 15.76 -21.21
N ILE A 8 -23.30 15.90 -19.95
CA ILE A 8 -23.02 17.07 -19.12
C ILE A 8 -21.51 17.18 -18.81
N LEU A 9 -20.88 16.09 -18.42
CA LEU A 9 -19.44 16.06 -18.10
C LEU A 9 -18.60 16.38 -19.35
N ASP A 10 -18.92 15.80 -20.50
CA ASP A 10 -18.22 16.00 -21.76
C ASP A 10 -18.32 17.47 -22.21
N TYR A 11 -19.51 18.06 -22.09
CA TYR A 11 -19.70 19.48 -22.41
C TYR A 11 -18.88 20.40 -21.48
N ILE A 12 -18.92 20.14 -20.16
CA ILE A 12 -18.16 20.94 -19.17
C ILE A 12 -16.64 20.73 -19.36
N ALA A 13 -16.20 19.54 -19.76
CA ALA A 13 -14.79 19.28 -20.10
C ALA A 13 -14.29 20.17 -21.24
N ALA A 14 -15.12 20.33 -22.28
CA ALA A 14 -14.83 21.20 -23.40
C ALA A 14 -15.00 22.71 -23.10
N HIS A 15 -15.80 23.04 -22.09
CA HIS A 15 -16.17 24.41 -21.73
C HIS A 15 -16.06 24.64 -20.22
N PRO A 16 -14.84 24.69 -19.64
CA PRO A 16 -14.65 24.97 -18.23
C PRO A 16 -15.29 26.31 -17.81
N GLY A 17 -15.98 26.33 -16.67
CA GLY A 17 -16.74 27.49 -16.22
C GLY A 17 -18.10 27.64 -16.90
N ALA A 18 -18.60 26.61 -17.61
CA ALA A 18 -19.90 26.63 -18.26
C ALA A 18 -21.02 26.96 -17.29
N ARG A 19 -21.96 27.84 -17.71
CA ARG A 19 -23.14 28.19 -16.93
C ARG A 19 -24.24 27.14 -17.07
N ARG A 20 -25.08 27.01 -16.05
CA ARG A 20 -26.19 26.05 -16.03
C ARG A 20 -27.08 26.11 -17.28
N GLU A 21 -27.37 27.32 -17.74
CA GLU A 21 -28.20 27.53 -18.92
C GLU A 21 -27.57 26.97 -20.20
N ASP A 22 -26.26 27.19 -20.38
CA ASP A 22 -25.52 26.66 -21.53
C ASP A 22 -25.42 25.16 -21.51
N ILE A 23 -25.16 24.59 -20.32
CA ILE A 23 -25.13 23.13 -20.09
C ILE A 23 -26.49 22.52 -20.42
N ARG A 24 -27.59 23.12 -19.98
CA ARG A 24 -28.93 22.65 -20.30
C ARG A 24 -29.15 22.68 -21.83
N ARG A 25 -28.91 23.84 -22.43
CA ARG A 25 -29.17 24.05 -23.87
C ARG A 25 -28.32 23.16 -24.79
N LYS A 26 -27.06 22.88 -24.43
CA LYS A 26 -26.08 22.22 -25.29
C LYS A 26 -25.85 20.74 -24.93
N ALA A 27 -25.91 20.38 -23.68
CA ALA A 27 -25.63 19.02 -23.24
C ALA A 27 -26.89 18.21 -22.85
N SER A 28 -28.02 18.88 -22.60
CA SER A 28 -29.26 18.22 -22.18
C SER A 28 -30.50 19.00 -22.65
N PRO A 29 -30.69 19.22 -23.97
CA PRO A 29 -31.73 20.09 -24.50
C PRO A 29 -33.14 19.64 -24.11
N ASP A 30 -33.37 18.33 -23.99
CA ASP A 30 -34.66 17.74 -23.67
C ASP A 30 -34.95 17.69 -22.15
N ALA A 31 -33.98 18.05 -21.32
CA ALA A 31 -34.11 17.99 -19.87
C ALA A 31 -34.67 19.30 -19.29
N SER A 32 -35.56 19.18 -18.31
CA SER A 32 -36.03 20.34 -17.56
C SER A 32 -34.90 20.99 -16.77
N GLU A 33 -35.04 22.28 -16.46
CA GLU A 33 -34.06 23.03 -15.67
C GLU A 33 -33.80 22.37 -14.31
N THR A 34 -34.88 21.88 -13.67
CA THR A 34 -34.79 21.16 -12.39
C THR A 34 -34.01 19.86 -12.50
N THR A 35 -34.16 19.13 -13.62
CA THR A 35 -33.43 17.88 -13.88
C THR A 35 -31.94 18.14 -14.02
N VAL A 36 -31.56 19.15 -14.82
CA VAL A 36 -30.16 19.55 -14.98
C VAL A 36 -29.56 20.05 -13.67
N TRP A 37 -30.30 20.86 -12.89
CA TRP A 37 -29.84 21.33 -11.58
C TRP A 37 -29.57 20.18 -10.62
N ARG A 38 -30.48 19.18 -10.53
CA ARG A 38 -30.28 17.98 -9.69
C ARG A 38 -29.09 17.15 -10.16
N ALA A 39 -28.88 17.05 -11.46
CA ALA A 39 -27.71 16.35 -12.03
C ALA A 39 -26.41 17.05 -11.66
N LEU A 40 -26.33 18.37 -11.85
CA LEU A 40 -25.18 19.19 -11.49
C LEU A 40 -24.90 19.12 -10.00
N LYS A 41 -25.92 19.30 -9.15
CA LYS A 41 -25.76 19.16 -7.69
C LYS A 41 -25.18 17.80 -7.31
N ARG A 42 -25.74 16.71 -7.84
CA ARG A 42 -25.24 15.35 -7.60
C ARG A 42 -23.78 15.17 -8.07
N LEU A 43 -23.40 15.78 -9.18
CA LEU A 43 -22.02 15.70 -9.69
C LEU A 43 -21.05 16.51 -8.83
N VAL A 44 -21.50 17.64 -8.27
CA VAL A 44 -20.75 18.43 -7.28
C VAL A 44 -20.60 17.65 -5.97
N ASP A 45 -21.71 17.12 -5.44
CA ASP A 45 -21.72 16.32 -4.19
C ASP A 45 -20.82 15.07 -4.31
N LYS A 46 -20.66 14.54 -5.52
CA LYS A 46 -19.72 13.43 -5.83
C LYS A 46 -18.30 13.88 -6.15
N GLY A 47 -17.96 15.15 -5.97
CA GLY A 47 -16.63 15.68 -6.27
C GLY A 47 -16.19 15.57 -7.74
N LYS A 48 -17.15 15.46 -8.68
CA LYS A 48 -16.85 15.43 -10.13
C LYS A 48 -16.85 16.81 -10.78
N LEU A 49 -17.56 17.74 -10.18
CA LEU A 49 -17.61 19.14 -10.59
C LEU A 49 -17.26 20.04 -9.40
N GLU A 50 -16.58 21.13 -9.72
CA GLU A 50 -16.41 22.27 -8.84
C GLU A 50 -17.24 23.45 -9.35
N VAL A 51 -17.62 24.31 -8.42
CA VAL A 51 -18.46 25.47 -8.67
C VAL A 51 -17.64 26.73 -8.40
N SER A 52 -17.65 27.65 -9.37
CA SER A 52 -17.05 28.97 -9.25
C SER A 52 -18.10 30.06 -9.37
N GLY A 53 -17.89 31.22 -8.72
CA GLY A 53 -18.82 32.33 -8.73
C GLY A 53 -20.04 32.12 -7.84
N LYS A 54 -20.94 33.11 -7.85
CA LYS A 54 -22.22 33.10 -7.07
C LYS A 54 -23.35 33.64 -7.93
N GLY A 55 -24.56 33.11 -7.70
CA GLY A 55 -25.79 33.58 -8.39
C GLY A 55 -25.70 33.40 -9.92
N PRO A 56 -26.00 34.42 -10.72
CA PRO A 56 -25.97 34.35 -12.19
C PRO A 56 -24.56 34.06 -12.77
N ALA A 57 -23.49 34.34 -12.01
CA ALA A 57 -22.11 34.11 -12.41
C ALA A 57 -21.61 32.70 -12.02
N THR A 58 -22.50 31.82 -11.55
CA THR A 58 -22.13 30.45 -11.20
C THR A 58 -21.69 29.67 -12.46
N GLY A 59 -20.43 29.20 -12.45
CA GLY A 59 -19.85 28.35 -13.47
C GLY A 59 -19.51 26.97 -12.90
N TYR A 60 -19.52 25.97 -13.77
CA TYR A 60 -19.17 24.59 -13.45
C TYR A 60 -17.96 24.16 -14.22
N SER A 61 -16.98 23.54 -13.54
CA SER A 61 -15.79 22.96 -14.13
C SER A 61 -15.62 21.52 -13.64
N LEU A 62 -14.89 20.69 -14.39
CA LEU A 62 -14.52 19.38 -13.89
C LEU A 62 -13.65 19.54 -12.62
N ALA A 63 -13.82 18.62 -11.68
CA ALA A 63 -13.07 18.60 -10.43
C ALA A 63 -12.33 17.27 -10.23
N GLY A 64 -11.28 17.33 -9.42
CA GLY A 64 -10.57 16.16 -8.97
C GLY A 64 -10.10 15.24 -10.10
N ALA A 65 -10.32 13.94 -9.94
CA ALA A 65 -9.91 12.93 -10.92
C ALA A 65 -10.62 13.05 -12.29
N ALA A 66 -11.79 13.70 -12.35
CA ALA A 66 -12.50 13.90 -13.61
C ALA A 66 -11.72 14.78 -14.59
N VAL A 67 -10.93 15.74 -14.09
CA VAL A 67 -10.02 16.58 -14.91
C VAL A 67 -8.96 15.70 -15.55
N VAL A 68 -8.34 14.81 -14.78
CA VAL A 68 -7.29 13.91 -15.27
C VAL A 68 -7.87 12.96 -16.32
N ARG A 69 -9.01 12.33 -16.04
CA ARG A 69 -9.67 11.41 -16.99
C ARG A 69 -10.04 12.09 -18.31
N ALA A 70 -10.51 13.34 -18.27
CA ALA A 70 -10.79 14.12 -19.49
C ALA A 70 -9.50 14.44 -20.27
N HIS A 71 -8.43 14.83 -19.58
CA HIS A 71 -7.12 15.08 -20.19
C HIS A 71 -6.57 13.84 -20.90
N LEU A 72 -6.69 12.67 -20.28
CA LEU A 72 -6.24 11.39 -20.82
C LEU A 72 -6.98 10.94 -22.10
N GLN A 73 -8.17 11.47 -22.40
CA GLN A 73 -8.84 11.23 -23.69
C GLN A 73 -8.04 11.78 -24.88
N THR A 74 -7.18 12.76 -24.64
CA THR A 74 -6.27 13.29 -25.68
C THR A 74 -5.02 12.42 -25.76
N PRO A 75 -4.65 11.88 -26.95
CA PRO A 75 -3.40 11.16 -27.14
C PRO A 75 -2.19 11.98 -26.68
N TYR A 76 -1.19 11.36 -26.05
CA TYR A 76 -0.07 12.06 -25.43
C TYR A 76 0.68 13.01 -26.38
N TYR A 77 0.85 12.65 -27.65
CA TYR A 77 1.51 13.46 -28.66
C TYR A 77 0.71 14.70 -29.12
N ARG A 78 -0.56 14.82 -28.72
CA ARG A 78 -1.42 16.00 -28.92
C ARG A 78 -1.65 16.80 -27.64
N ARG A 79 -1.19 16.31 -26.49
CA ARG A 79 -1.28 17.05 -25.23
C ARG A 79 -0.31 18.22 -25.24
N ARG A 80 -0.68 19.29 -24.52
CA ARG A 80 0.23 20.42 -24.34
C ARG A 80 1.47 19.98 -23.59
N PRO A 81 2.68 20.41 -24.01
CA PRO A 81 3.90 20.15 -23.25
C PRO A 81 3.76 20.66 -21.81
N ALA A 82 4.09 19.80 -20.86
CA ALA A 82 4.17 20.12 -19.45
C ALA A 82 5.63 20.01 -18.99
N SER A 83 6.05 20.83 -18.03
CA SER A 83 7.38 20.78 -17.45
C SER A 83 7.31 20.79 -15.95
N TYR A 84 8.40 20.38 -15.30
CA TYR A 84 8.54 20.43 -13.86
C TYR A 84 8.24 21.86 -13.34
N LYS A 85 7.43 21.95 -12.29
CA LYS A 85 7.07 23.21 -11.63
C LYS A 85 7.47 23.12 -10.16
N LYS A 86 8.45 23.92 -9.75
CA LYS A 86 8.90 24.02 -8.36
C LYS A 86 7.73 24.35 -7.42
N GLU A 87 6.82 25.19 -7.85
CA GLU A 87 5.67 25.64 -7.06
C GLU A 87 4.73 24.49 -6.64
N PHE A 88 4.74 23.35 -7.33
CA PHE A 88 3.95 22.21 -6.93
C PHE A 88 4.47 21.60 -5.62
N LEU A 89 5.78 21.47 -5.48
CA LEU A 89 6.42 21.06 -4.23
C LEU A 89 6.40 22.19 -3.19
N ASP A 90 6.68 23.43 -3.58
CA ASP A 90 6.79 24.58 -2.67
C ASP A 90 5.49 24.84 -1.91
N ARG A 91 4.35 24.76 -2.59
CA ARG A 91 3.02 24.97 -1.99
C ARG A 91 2.62 23.92 -0.96
N TYR A 92 3.25 22.76 -0.99
CA TYR A 92 3.00 21.75 0.03
C TYR A 92 3.71 22.13 1.34
N ILE A 93 2.95 22.40 2.38
CA ILE A 93 3.45 22.73 3.71
C ILE A 93 3.15 21.54 4.62
N PRO A 94 4.16 20.79 5.12
CA PRO A 94 3.96 19.65 5.99
C PRO A 94 3.03 19.95 7.16
N ASN A 95 2.11 19.03 7.44
CA ASN A 95 1.12 19.11 8.52
C ASN A 95 0.10 20.26 8.44
N LYS A 96 0.08 21.00 7.32
CA LYS A 96 -0.90 22.04 7.00
C LYS A 96 -1.60 21.78 5.67
N THR A 97 -0.84 21.36 4.66
CA THR A 97 -1.36 20.91 3.37
C THR A 97 -1.51 19.40 3.42
N PHE A 98 -2.63 18.87 2.94
CA PHE A 98 -2.88 17.44 2.88
C PHE A 98 -3.43 17.06 1.50
N TYR A 99 -2.86 16.03 0.91
CA TYR A 99 -3.38 15.38 -0.29
C TYR A 99 -4.53 14.44 0.03
N LEU A 100 -4.45 13.76 1.19
CA LEU A 100 -5.49 12.87 1.70
C LEU A 100 -6.41 13.64 2.66
N ALA A 101 -7.73 13.57 2.44
CA ALA A 101 -8.68 14.16 3.37
C ALA A 101 -8.59 13.49 4.75
N GLU A 102 -8.97 14.20 5.82
CA GLU A 102 -8.97 13.66 7.18
C GLU A 102 -9.77 12.35 7.28
N ALA A 103 -10.95 12.33 6.67
CA ALA A 103 -11.80 11.13 6.65
C ALA A 103 -11.13 9.95 5.94
N ASP A 104 -10.35 10.20 4.87
CA ASP A 104 -9.61 9.15 4.17
C ASP A 104 -8.48 8.62 5.06
N ARG A 105 -7.69 9.50 5.68
CA ARG A 105 -6.60 9.10 6.60
C ARG A 105 -7.10 8.27 7.76
N GLN A 106 -8.24 8.68 8.34
CA GLN A 106 -8.89 7.93 9.42
C GLN A 106 -9.32 6.54 8.95
N ARG A 107 -10.01 6.45 7.80
CA ARG A 107 -10.44 5.18 7.20
C ARG A 107 -9.27 4.24 6.90
N LEU A 108 -8.18 4.78 6.35
CA LEU A 108 -6.96 4.02 6.06
C LEU A 108 -6.30 3.50 7.34
N ARG A 109 -6.28 4.33 8.40
CA ARG A 109 -5.74 3.96 9.71
C ARG A 109 -6.54 2.82 10.34
N GLU A 110 -7.87 2.92 10.36
CA GLU A 110 -8.74 1.88 10.88
C GLU A 110 -8.57 0.55 10.14
N ALA A 111 -8.43 0.59 8.81
CA ALA A 111 -8.19 -0.60 8.01
C ALA A 111 -6.79 -1.20 8.24
N GLY A 112 -5.76 -0.37 8.36
CA GLY A 112 -4.36 -0.78 8.48
C GLY A 112 -3.90 -1.11 9.89
N MET A 113 -4.68 -0.74 10.92
CA MET A 113 -4.33 -1.03 12.30
C MET A 113 -4.35 -2.53 12.58
N PRO A 114 -3.37 -3.01 13.33
CA PRO A 114 -3.40 -4.37 13.87
C PRO A 114 -4.57 -4.54 14.85
N THR A 115 -5.24 -5.69 14.81
CA THR A 115 -6.39 -6.02 15.68
C THR A 115 -5.98 -6.40 17.12
N VAL A 116 -4.69 -6.48 17.44
CA VAL A 116 -4.15 -6.90 18.73
C VAL A 116 -3.18 -5.85 19.29
N LEU A 117 -2.95 -5.89 20.62
CA LEU A 117 -2.15 -5.00 21.46
C LEU A 117 -0.86 -4.47 20.79
N PRO A 118 -0.43 -3.25 21.16
CA PRO A 118 0.75 -2.63 20.56
C PRO A 118 1.98 -3.51 20.72
N LEU A 119 2.51 -3.95 19.58
CA LEU A 119 3.78 -4.67 19.50
C LEU A 119 4.94 -3.66 19.41
N PRO A 120 6.17 -4.02 19.81
CA PRO A 120 7.33 -3.19 19.52
C PRO A 120 7.42 -2.83 18.05
N ALA A 121 7.81 -1.59 17.74
CA ALA A 121 7.88 -1.08 16.38
C ALA A 121 8.59 -2.04 15.42
N GLY A 122 7.99 -2.32 14.28
CA GLY A 122 8.51 -3.23 13.26
C GLY A 122 8.25 -4.72 13.50
N THR A 123 7.66 -5.12 14.63
CA THR A 123 7.36 -6.55 14.90
C THR A 123 6.34 -7.09 13.90
N TYR A 124 5.33 -6.30 13.58
CA TYR A 124 4.32 -6.64 12.59
C TYR A 124 4.94 -6.85 11.20
N ALA A 125 5.77 -5.90 10.74
CA ALA A 125 6.45 -6.00 9.46
C ALA A 125 7.31 -7.26 9.33
N ARG A 126 8.06 -7.63 10.39
CA ARG A 126 8.89 -8.85 10.39
C ARG A 126 8.05 -10.13 10.29
N ARG A 127 6.90 -10.17 10.98
CA ARG A 127 6.02 -11.35 10.96
C ARG A 127 5.40 -11.63 9.59
N ILE A 128 5.12 -10.57 8.81
CA ILE A 128 4.54 -10.70 7.47
C ILE A 128 5.56 -10.58 6.34
N LEU A 129 6.86 -10.48 6.69
CA LEU A 129 7.94 -10.18 5.74
C LEU A 129 7.95 -11.12 4.55
N GLU A 130 7.86 -12.43 4.76
CA GLU A 130 7.88 -13.39 3.64
C GLU A 130 6.79 -13.09 2.60
N ARG A 131 5.58 -12.81 3.07
CA ARG A 131 4.47 -12.49 2.17
C ARG A 131 4.66 -11.14 1.49
N LEU A 132 5.10 -10.15 2.25
CA LEU A 132 5.40 -8.82 1.72
C LEU A 132 6.50 -8.88 0.64
N LEU A 133 7.56 -9.67 0.86
CA LEU A 133 8.64 -9.87 -0.11
C LEU A 133 8.10 -10.39 -1.45
N ILE A 134 7.18 -11.35 -1.41
CA ILE A 134 6.60 -11.95 -2.62
C ILE A 134 5.64 -10.96 -3.29
N ASP A 135 4.65 -10.47 -2.54
CA ASP A 135 3.56 -9.66 -3.08
C ASP A 135 4.07 -8.34 -3.65
N LEU A 136 4.89 -7.61 -2.89
CA LEU A 136 5.39 -6.30 -3.30
C LEU A 136 6.44 -6.42 -4.43
N SER A 137 7.33 -7.43 -4.38
CA SER A 137 8.29 -7.65 -5.46
C SER A 137 7.59 -7.99 -6.77
N TRP A 138 6.59 -8.86 -6.73
CA TRP A 138 5.80 -9.20 -7.92
C TRP A 138 5.03 -8.00 -8.45
N ALA A 139 4.21 -7.35 -7.59
CA ALA A 139 3.34 -6.27 -8.01
C ALA A 139 4.13 -5.07 -8.56
N SER A 140 5.19 -4.65 -7.84
CA SER A 140 6.03 -3.54 -8.28
C SER A 140 6.82 -3.84 -9.56
N SER A 141 7.24 -5.08 -9.79
CA SER A 141 7.88 -5.50 -11.04
C SER A 141 6.89 -5.58 -12.20
N ARG A 142 5.68 -6.13 -11.97
CA ARG A 142 4.60 -6.20 -12.97
C ARG A 142 4.25 -4.81 -13.51
N MET A 143 4.16 -3.80 -12.65
CA MET A 143 3.90 -2.40 -13.03
C MET A 143 5.00 -1.78 -13.91
N GLU A 144 6.16 -2.40 -14.01
CA GLU A 144 7.25 -2.03 -14.94
C GLU A 144 7.33 -2.96 -16.17
N GLY A 145 6.29 -3.80 -16.36
CA GLY A 145 6.21 -4.70 -17.52
C GLY A 145 6.86 -6.07 -17.34
N ASN A 146 7.24 -6.44 -16.11
CA ASN A 146 7.73 -7.78 -15.80
C ASN A 146 6.63 -8.82 -16.04
N THR A 147 6.97 -9.93 -16.66
CA THR A 147 6.02 -10.95 -17.10
C THR A 147 5.94 -12.17 -16.19
N TYR A 148 6.71 -12.21 -15.10
CA TYR A 148 6.57 -13.24 -14.07
C TYR A 148 5.18 -13.22 -13.45
N ASN A 149 4.59 -14.38 -13.21
CA ASN A 149 3.39 -14.49 -12.39
C ASN A 149 3.76 -14.63 -10.90
N LEU A 150 2.77 -14.56 -10.02
CA LEU A 150 2.99 -14.59 -8.57
C LEU A 150 3.67 -15.88 -8.10
N LEU A 151 3.29 -17.05 -8.66
CA LEU A 151 3.88 -18.33 -8.30
C LEU A 151 5.34 -18.46 -8.77
N GLU A 152 5.64 -17.98 -9.96
CA GLU A 152 7.01 -17.92 -10.48
C GLU A 152 7.89 -17.00 -9.63
N THR A 153 7.35 -15.86 -9.21
CA THR A 153 8.00 -14.92 -8.30
C THR A 153 8.29 -15.58 -6.94
N GLU A 154 7.31 -16.29 -6.38
CA GLU A 154 7.49 -17.03 -5.12
C GLU A 154 8.60 -18.08 -5.23
N ARG A 155 8.61 -18.86 -6.31
CA ARG A 155 9.66 -19.86 -6.55
C ARG A 155 11.04 -19.23 -6.72
N LEU A 156 11.11 -18.10 -7.40
CA LEU A 156 12.37 -17.35 -7.55
C LEU A 156 12.86 -16.83 -6.19
N ILE A 157 12.00 -16.22 -5.40
CA ILE A 157 12.36 -15.63 -4.10
C ILE A 157 12.76 -16.71 -3.08
N ARG A 158 12.00 -17.82 -3.00
CA ARG A 158 12.20 -18.87 -2.00
C ARG A 158 13.30 -19.86 -2.37
N PHE A 159 13.42 -20.22 -3.64
CA PHE A 159 14.25 -21.32 -4.09
C PHE A 159 15.32 -20.92 -5.13
N GLY A 160 15.37 -19.66 -5.55
CA GLY A 160 16.28 -19.19 -6.59
C GLY A 160 15.98 -19.76 -7.98
N GLN A 161 14.75 -20.26 -8.22
CA GLN A 161 14.37 -20.91 -9.47
C GLN A 161 13.87 -19.87 -10.48
N GLU A 162 14.67 -19.60 -11.52
CA GLU A 162 14.26 -18.75 -12.63
C GLU A 162 13.14 -19.42 -13.45
N ALA A 163 12.18 -18.63 -13.91
CA ALA A 163 11.11 -19.12 -14.78
C ALA A 163 11.61 -19.34 -16.20
N SER A 164 11.21 -20.46 -16.82
CA SER A 164 11.62 -20.78 -18.18
C SER A 164 11.04 -19.81 -19.20
N GLY A 165 11.85 -19.38 -20.16
CA GLY A 165 11.42 -18.50 -21.27
C GLY A 165 11.26 -17.03 -20.88
N LYS A 166 11.70 -16.61 -19.70
CA LYS A 166 11.71 -15.22 -19.24
C LYS A 166 13.08 -14.56 -19.42
N ASP A 167 13.09 -13.22 -19.57
CA ASP A 167 14.35 -12.48 -19.59
C ASP A 167 15.00 -12.52 -18.20
N ARG A 168 16.30 -12.75 -18.15
CA ARG A 168 17.07 -12.75 -16.90
C ARG A 168 16.98 -11.41 -16.15
N LYS A 169 16.83 -10.29 -16.87
CA LYS A 169 16.61 -8.98 -16.26
C LYS A 169 15.31 -8.90 -15.46
N GLU A 170 14.30 -9.68 -15.85
CA GLU A 170 13.06 -9.75 -15.10
C GLU A 170 13.26 -10.44 -13.74
N ALA A 171 14.05 -11.53 -13.70
CA ALA A 171 14.42 -12.18 -12.45
C ALA A 171 15.26 -11.24 -11.55
N VAL A 172 16.25 -10.56 -12.13
CA VAL A 172 17.08 -9.57 -11.42
C VAL A 172 16.19 -8.47 -10.82
N MET A 173 15.23 -7.94 -11.58
CA MET A 173 14.30 -6.93 -11.08
C MET A 173 13.53 -7.40 -9.83
N ILE A 174 13.02 -8.64 -9.83
CA ILE A 174 12.30 -9.22 -8.69
C ILE A 174 13.21 -9.38 -7.47
N LEU A 175 14.43 -9.90 -7.68
CA LEU A 175 15.40 -10.09 -6.60
C LEU A 175 15.86 -8.76 -6.00
N ASN A 176 16.05 -7.74 -6.84
CA ASN A 176 16.37 -6.39 -6.38
C ASN A 176 15.26 -5.79 -5.51
N HIS A 177 13.99 -6.02 -5.86
CA HIS A 177 12.87 -5.61 -5.00
C HIS A 177 12.91 -6.34 -3.66
N LYS A 178 13.14 -7.66 -3.67
CA LYS A 178 13.32 -8.45 -2.45
C LYS A 178 14.39 -7.84 -1.55
N GLU A 179 15.57 -7.57 -2.07
CA GLU A 179 16.69 -7.01 -1.30
C GLU A 179 16.36 -5.61 -0.76
N ALA A 180 15.70 -4.75 -1.56
CA ALA A 180 15.28 -3.42 -1.12
C ALA A 180 14.22 -3.47 0.00
N ILE A 181 13.24 -4.38 -0.10
CA ILE A 181 12.21 -4.58 0.95
C ILE A 181 12.86 -5.13 2.22
N GLN A 182 13.74 -6.13 2.08
CA GLN A 182 14.48 -6.71 3.20
C GLN A 182 15.30 -5.63 3.92
N TYR A 183 16.03 -4.79 3.18
CA TYR A 183 16.78 -3.67 3.73
C TYR A 183 15.89 -2.74 4.57
N VAL A 184 14.70 -2.37 4.06
CA VAL A 184 13.76 -1.50 4.79
C VAL A 184 13.31 -2.16 6.09
N VAL A 185 12.91 -3.45 6.06
CA VAL A 185 12.39 -4.15 7.23
C VAL A 185 13.47 -4.40 8.28
N ASP A 186 14.67 -4.82 7.86
CA ASP A 186 15.78 -5.11 8.77
C ASP A 186 16.30 -3.84 9.47
N ASN A 187 16.23 -2.71 8.79
CA ASN A 187 16.69 -1.43 9.32
C ASN A 187 15.54 -0.55 9.87
N LEU A 188 14.33 -1.08 10.06
CA LEU A 188 13.14 -0.29 10.35
C LEU A 188 13.27 0.63 11.58
N ALA A 189 14.04 0.23 12.59
CA ALA A 189 14.31 1.05 13.77
C ALA A 189 15.15 2.30 13.46
N ALA A 190 16.07 2.20 12.49
CA ALA A 190 17.04 3.24 12.16
C ALA A 190 16.72 4.01 10.87
N ILE A 191 16.05 3.36 9.90
CA ILE A 191 15.75 3.95 8.60
C ILE A 191 14.88 5.21 8.75
N THR A 192 15.16 6.20 7.94
CA THR A 192 14.43 7.49 7.91
C THR A 192 14.13 7.88 6.46
N ILE A 193 13.32 8.92 6.29
CA ILE A 193 13.21 9.56 4.98
C ILE A 193 14.39 10.51 4.85
N SER A 194 15.49 10.00 4.31
CA SER A 194 16.77 10.72 4.19
C SER A 194 17.42 10.44 2.84
N ARG A 195 18.34 11.31 2.44
CA ARG A 195 19.13 11.13 1.20
C ARG A 195 19.87 9.78 1.19
N PRO A 196 20.61 9.37 2.25
CA PRO A 196 21.29 8.09 2.28
C PRO A 196 20.34 6.90 2.13
N ASP A 197 19.21 6.90 2.84
CA ASP A 197 18.27 5.78 2.80
C ASP A 197 17.60 5.64 1.42
N LEU A 198 17.19 6.76 0.81
CA LEU A 198 16.63 6.72 -0.55
C LEU A 198 17.66 6.32 -1.60
N PHE A 199 18.92 6.72 -1.43
CA PHE A 199 20.02 6.28 -2.31
C PHE A 199 20.31 4.78 -2.17
N ASN A 200 20.29 4.26 -0.94
CA ASN A 200 20.44 2.82 -0.70
C ASN A 200 19.31 2.01 -1.32
N ILE A 201 18.06 2.44 -1.14
CA ILE A 201 16.90 1.79 -1.77
C ILE A 201 17.04 1.81 -3.30
N HIS A 202 17.37 2.98 -3.87
CA HIS A 202 17.59 3.10 -5.32
C HIS A 202 18.73 2.21 -5.79
N ALA A 203 19.87 2.17 -5.09
CA ALA A 203 21.02 1.35 -5.44
C ALA A 203 20.69 -0.14 -5.47
N LEU A 204 19.97 -0.64 -4.46
CA LEU A 204 19.50 -2.03 -4.41
C LEU A 204 18.55 -2.36 -5.56
N LEU A 205 17.60 -1.46 -5.86
CA LEU A 205 16.66 -1.64 -6.97
C LEU A 205 17.34 -1.57 -8.35
N ALA A 206 18.47 -0.88 -8.44
CA ALA A 206 19.19 -0.59 -9.68
C ALA A 206 20.27 -1.64 -10.03
N ASP A 207 20.61 -2.52 -9.11
CA ASP A 207 21.72 -3.46 -9.28
C ASP A 207 21.54 -4.33 -10.54
N GLY A 208 22.55 -4.27 -11.44
CA GLY A 208 22.52 -5.00 -12.70
C GLY A 208 21.46 -4.56 -13.73
N LEU A 209 20.69 -3.47 -13.48
CA LEU A 209 19.63 -3.00 -14.37
C LEU A 209 19.96 -1.71 -15.10
N LEU A 210 20.83 -0.86 -14.58
CA LEU A 210 21.25 0.39 -15.24
C LEU A 210 22.34 0.13 -16.29
N ALA A 211 22.30 0.93 -17.35
CA ALA A 211 23.33 0.90 -18.40
C ALA A 211 24.71 1.30 -17.85
N ASP A 212 24.74 2.30 -16.96
CA ASP A 212 25.92 2.69 -16.18
C ASP A 212 25.73 2.33 -14.71
N PRO A 213 26.40 1.28 -14.18
CA PRO A 213 26.30 0.88 -12.78
C PRO A 213 26.72 1.98 -11.79
N ALA A 214 27.56 2.94 -12.20
CA ALA A 214 27.98 4.03 -11.35
C ALA A 214 26.86 5.01 -11.00
N MET A 215 25.73 4.96 -11.71
CA MET A 215 24.55 5.80 -11.45
C MET A 215 23.62 5.20 -10.38
N ALA A 216 23.86 3.98 -9.94
CA ALA A 216 23.10 3.39 -8.84
C ALA A 216 23.31 4.18 -7.54
N GLY A 217 22.22 4.59 -6.89
CA GLY A 217 22.27 5.39 -5.65
C GLY A 217 22.77 6.82 -5.83
N ARG A 218 22.61 7.42 -7.01
CA ARG A 218 23.04 8.80 -7.28
C ARG A 218 21.98 9.57 -8.04
N LEU A 219 21.94 10.88 -7.85
CA LEU A 219 21.13 11.78 -8.66
C LEU A 219 21.66 11.81 -10.10
N ARG A 220 20.73 11.85 -11.04
CA ARG A 220 21.04 11.87 -12.47
C ARG A 220 21.79 13.14 -12.89
N ARG A 221 22.55 12.98 -13.94
CA ARG A 221 23.27 14.08 -14.59
C ARG A 221 22.81 14.36 -16.01
N MET A 222 22.00 13.43 -16.55
CA MET A 222 21.49 13.54 -17.92
C MET A 222 19.98 13.78 -17.91
N PRO A 223 19.45 14.49 -18.91
CA PRO A 223 18.01 14.62 -19.09
C PRO A 223 17.35 13.26 -19.27
N VAL A 224 16.16 13.08 -18.70
CA VAL A 224 15.32 11.89 -18.84
C VAL A 224 13.94 12.28 -19.35
N GLY A 225 13.26 11.33 -19.99
CA GLY A 225 11.88 11.52 -20.45
C GLY A 225 10.96 10.46 -19.84
N ILE A 226 9.66 10.70 -19.94
CA ILE A 226 8.64 9.75 -19.53
C ILE A 226 7.90 9.24 -20.75
N THR A 227 7.92 7.94 -20.95
CA THR A 227 7.24 7.29 -22.07
C THR A 227 5.74 7.57 -22.00
N HIS A 228 5.13 7.91 -23.14
CA HIS A 228 3.71 8.23 -23.29
C HIS A 228 3.21 9.44 -22.47
N SER A 229 4.11 10.36 -22.10
CA SER A 229 3.78 11.62 -21.45
C SER A 229 4.36 12.80 -22.21
N SER A 230 3.68 13.96 -22.14
CA SER A 230 4.17 15.24 -22.63
C SER A 230 5.04 15.99 -21.61
N PHE A 231 5.28 15.37 -20.44
CA PHE A 231 6.01 15.96 -19.32
C PHE A 231 7.52 15.95 -19.57
N ARG A 232 8.16 17.07 -19.27
CA ARG A 232 9.61 17.25 -19.28
C ARG A 232 10.09 17.46 -17.83
N PRO A 233 10.80 16.46 -17.26
CA PRO A 233 11.41 16.62 -15.94
C PRO A 233 12.41 17.77 -15.89
N LEU A 234 12.74 18.23 -14.68
CA LEU A 234 13.77 19.25 -14.44
C LEU A 234 15.10 18.78 -15.05
N GLU A 235 15.77 19.63 -15.84
CA GLU A 235 17.02 19.23 -16.54
C GLU A 235 18.28 19.73 -15.84
N ASP A 236 18.17 20.84 -15.07
CA ASP A 236 19.28 21.43 -14.34
C ASP A 236 19.73 20.56 -13.16
N GLN A 237 20.99 20.14 -13.18
CA GLN A 237 21.56 19.25 -12.15
C GLN A 237 21.53 19.88 -10.75
N PHE A 238 21.84 21.17 -10.63
CA PHE A 238 21.83 21.86 -9.35
C PHE A 238 20.39 22.01 -8.82
N GLY A 239 19.46 22.31 -9.72
CA GLY A 239 18.05 22.35 -9.38
C GLY A 239 17.49 20.98 -8.96
N ILE A 240 17.94 19.87 -9.58
CA ILE A 240 17.57 18.52 -9.16
C ILE A 240 18.04 18.24 -7.73
N GLU A 241 19.27 18.61 -7.40
CA GLU A 241 19.83 18.43 -6.07
C GLU A 241 19.07 19.25 -5.02
N GLU A 242 18.82 20.54 -5.30
CA GLU A 242 18.04 21.43 -4.44
C GLU A 242 16.62 20.91 -4.20
N GLU A 243 15.90 20.55 -5.28
CA GLU A 243 14.53 20.05 -5.19
C GLU A 243 14.45 18.69 -4.49
N PHE A 244 15.48 17.85 -4.63
CA PHE A 244 15.56 16.58 -3.94
C PHE A 244 15.74 16.76 -2.43
N ASP A 245 16.57 17.71 -2.00
CA ASP A 245 16.74 18.03 -0.59
C ASP A 245 15.45 18.64 0.01
N ILE A 246 14.79 19.56 -0.71
CA ILE A 246 13.49 20.11 -0.30
C ILE A 246 12.43 19.01 -0.19
N LEU A 247 12.40 18.07 -1.13
CA LEU A 247 11.48 16.93 -1.11
C LEU A 247 11.70 16.08 0.15
N ILE A 248 12.94 15.73 0.45
CA ILE A 248 13.29 14.92 1.62
C ILE A 248 12.91 15.63 2.90
N ASP A 249 13.29 16.90 3.05
CA ASP A 249 13.01 17.70 4.25
C ASP A 249 11.51 17.80 4.51
N LYS A 250 10.72 18.06 3.46
CA LYS A 250 9.26 18.09 3.57
C LYS A 250 8.68 16.73 3.91
N ALA A 251 9.15 15.68 3.23
CA ALA A 251 8.68 14.31 3.50
C ALA A 251 8.99 13.91 4.95
N ALA A 252 10.21 14.15 5.44
CA ALA A 252 10.60 13.82 6.80
C ALA A 252 9.79 14.59 7.87
N ALA A 253 9.32 15.80 7.55
CA ALA A 253 8.52 16.62 8.44
C ALA A 253 7.03 16.23 8.50
N ILE A 254 6.51 15.36 7.62
CA ILE A 254 5.12 14.91 7.64
C ILE A 254 4.91 13.91 8.77
N HIS A 255 3.93 14.17 9.65
CA HIS A 255 3.66 13.33 10.82
C HIS A 255 2.69 12.20 10.54
N ASP A 256 1.70 12.40 9.67
CA ASP A 256 0.73 11.35 9.34
C ASP A 256 1.35 10.34 8.39
N PRO A 257 1.40 9.03 8.73
CA PRO A 257 2.09 8.02 7.95
C PRO A 257 1.46 7.79 6.57
N PHE A 258 0.16 7.97 6.41
CA PHE A 258 -0.50 7.84 5.11
C PHE A 258 -0.20 9.02 4.21
N GLU A 259 -0.25 10.22 4.77
CA GLU A 259 0.10 11.43 4.04
C GLU A 259 1.58 11.41 3.61
N GLN A 260 2.48 10.97 4.50
CA GLN A 260 3.90 10.82 4.20
C GLN A 260 4.13 9.77 3.11
N SER A 261 3.47 8.61 3.20
CA SER A 261 3.48 7.55 2.19
C SER A 261 3.03 8.07 0.82
N PHE A 262 1.89 8.74 0.77
CA PHE A 262 1.33 9.26 -0.47
C PHE A 262 2.17 10.40 -1.04
N PHE A 263 2.72 11.28 -0.20
CA PHE A 263 3.64 12.35 -0.62
C PHE A 263 4.86 11.78 -1.35
N LEU A 264 5.49 10.73 -0.81
CA LEU A 264 6.63 10.06 -1.45
C LEU A 264 6.25 9.43 -2.79
N LEU A 265 5.06 8.84 -2.86
CA LEU A 265 4.53 8.22 -4.08
C LEU A 265 4.26 9.26 -5.19
N VAL A 266 3.94 10.48 -4.83
CA VAL A 266 3.72 11.62 -5.74
C VAL A 266 5.03 12.26 -6.17
N HIS A 267 5.86 12.68 -5.23
CA HIS A 267 6.94 13.63 -5.50
C HIS A 267 8.24 12.98 -5.97
N ILE A 268 8.57 11.75 -5.56
CA ILE A 268 9.76 11.05 -6.09
C ILE A 268 9.63 10.83 -7.61
N PRO A 269 8.52 10.27 -8.13
CA PRO A 269 8.35 10.13 -9.57
C PRO A 269 8.18 11.48 -10.29
N TYR A 270 7.60 12.50 -9.65
CA TYR A 270 7.43 13.81 -10.28
C TYR A 270 8.77 14.52 -10.52
N LEU A 271 9.69 14.46 -9.57
CA LEU A 271 11.03 15.04 -9.71
C LEU A 271 11.90 14.27 -10.71
N GLN A 272 11.72 12.95 -10.84
CA GLN A 272 12.60 12.10 -11.66
C GLN A 272 14.07 12.32 -11.32
N ALA A 273 14.41 12.22 -10.02
CA ALA A 273 15.74 12.55 -9.52
C ALA A 273 16.84 11.57 -9.97
N PHE A 274 16.49 10.34 -10.36
CA PHE A 274 17.39 9.29 -10.82
C PHE A 274 17.26 9.05 -12.32
N ASP A 275 18.28 8.45 -12.93
CA ASP A 275 18.29 8.13 -14.38
C ASP A 275 17.13 7.20 -14.78
N ASP A 276 16.80 6.23 -13.92
CA ASP A 276 15.65 5.34 -14.02
C ASP A 276 15.19 4.96 -12.58
N ILE A 277 14.25 4.03 -12.47
CA ILE A 277 13.84 3.38 -11.21
C ILE A 277 13.13 4.33 -10.21
N ASN A 278 12.81 5.56 -10.62
CA ASN A 278 12.13 6.54 -9.77
C ASN A 278 10.79 6.02 -9.20
N LYS A 279 9.96 5.37 -10.04
CA LYS A 279 8.67 4.81 -9.62
C LYS A 279 8.85 3.64 -8.65
N ARG A 280 9.81 2.74 -8.91
CA ARG A 280 10.12 1.61 -8.03
C ARG A 280 10.62 2.10 -6.67
N THR A 281 11.53 3.07 -6.66
CA THR A 281 12.03 3.72 -5.43
C THR A 281 10.88 4.33 -4.62
N SER A 282 9.95 5.05 -5.27
CA SER A 282 8.82 5.66 -4.59
C SER A 282 7.89 4.63 -3.94
N ARG A 283 7.62 3.49 -4.61
CA ARG A 283 6.78 2.43 -4.07
C ARG A 283 7.39 1.73 -2.85
N ILE A 284 8.70 1.55 -2.83
CA ILE A 284 9.39 1.00 -1.64
C ILE A 284 9.45 2.06 -0.53
N ALA A 285 9.88 3.29 -0.84
CA ALA A 285 10.00 4.36 0.14
C ALA A 285 8.66 4.71 0.80
N SER A 286 7.55 4.66 0.06
CA SER A 286 6.20 4.93 0.57
C SER A 286 5.74 3.93 1.64
N ASN A 287 6.36 2.76 1.73
CA ASN A 287 6.09 1.78 2.78
C ASN A 287 6.82 2.08 4.11
N ILE A 288 7.89 2.87 4.10
CA ILE A 288 8.65 3.18 5.31
C ILE A 288 7.75 3.77 6.41
N PRO A 289 6.97 4.85 6.17
CA PRO A 289 6.13 5.42 7.22
C PRO A 289 5.03 4.47 7.72
N LEU A 290 4.46 3.65 6.83
CA LEU A 290 3.44 2.68 7.20
C LEU A 290 4.02 1.61 8.14
N LEU A 291 5.16 1.02 7.77
CA LEU A 291 5.85 0.00 8.55
C LEU A 291 6.36 0.54 9.89
N LYS A 292 6.87 1.78 9.94
CA LYS A 292 7.29 2.43 11.19
C LYS A 292 6.14 2.70 12.16
N ALA A 293 4.94 2.89 11.63
CA ALA A 293 3.72 3.10 12.42
C ALA A 293 3.00 1.78 12.75
N ASP A 294 3.63 0.61 12.51
CA ASP A 294 3.04 -0.73 12.65
C ASP A 294 1.69 -0.90 11.92
N LEU A 295 1.55 -0.22 10.78
CA LEU A 295 0.40 -0.33 9.90
C LEU A 295 0.64 -1.41 8.84
N ALA A 296 -0.46 -1.93 8.28
CA ALA A 296 -0.37 -2.83 7.12
C ALA A 296 0.41 -2.16 5.99
N PRO A 297 1.35 -2.86 5.33
CA PRO A 297 2.07 -2.30 4.20
C PRO A 297 1.18 -2.21 2.95
N MET A 298 1.54 -1.32 2.05
CA MET A 298 0.99 -1.25 0.70
C MET A 298 1.69 -2.29 -0.18
N SER A 299 0.99 -3.37 -0.54
CA SER A 299 1.55 -4.42 -1.41
C SER A 299 1.47 -4.11 -2.90
N TYR A 300 0.64 -3.18 -3.31
CA TYR A 300 0.31 -2.88 -4.71
C TYR A 300 -0.29 -4.06 -5.49
N LEU A 301 -0.57 -5.18 -4.85
CA LEU A 301 -1.04 -6.43 -5.46
C LEU A 301 -2.30 -6.23 -6.30
N THR A 302 -3.24 -5.46 -5.81
CA THR A 302 -4.55 -5.20 -6.42
C THR A 302 -4.64 -3.83 -7.09
N MET A 303 -3.55 -3.06 -7.10
CA MET A 303 -3.52 -1.78 -7.82
C MET A 303 -3.64 -2.04 -9.32
N ASP A 304 -4.61 -1.39 -9.95
CA ASP A 304 -4.75 -1.40 -11.39
C ASP A 304 -3.59 -0.61 -12.01
N ASP A 305 -2.81 -1.27 -12.89
CA ASP A 305 -1.62 -0.69 -13.49
C ASP A 305 -1.96 0.56 -14.33
N SER A 306 -3.09 0.53 -15.02
CA SER A 306 -3.54 1.68 -15.81
C SER A 306 -3.96 2.84 -14.91
N ALA A 307 -4.69 2.59 -13.83
CA ALA A 307 -5.09 3.63 -12.87
C ALA A 307 -3.88 4.29 -12.18
N TYR A 308 -2.84 3.52 -11.88
CA TYR A 308 -1.58 4.06 -11.35
C TYR A 308 -0.85 4.94 -12.36
N VAL A 309 -0.67 4.45 -13.59
CA VAL A 309 0.01 5.20 -14.66
C VAL A 309 -0.78 6.47 -15.01
N ASP A 310 -2.09 6.38 -15.18
CA ASP A 310 -2.99 7.49 -15.43
C ASP A 310 -2.97 8.52 -14.30
N GLY A 311 -2.91 8.04 -13.06
CA GLY A 311 -2.76 8.88 -11.88
C GLY A 311 -1.44 9.65 -11.89
N LEU A 312 -0.32 9.00 -12.24
CA LEU A 312 0.98 9.65 -12.38
C LEU A 312 1.01 10.65 -13.55
N ILE A 313 0.37 10.36 -14.69
CA ILE A 313 0.25 11.33 -15.78
C ILE A 313 -0.51 12.58 -15.30
N GLY A 314 -1.55 12.41 -14.48
CA GLY A 314 -2.24 13.53 -13.82
C GLY A 314 -1.30 14.39 -12.97
N VAL A 315 -0.40 13.74 -12.23
CA VAL A 315 0.64 14.44 -11.44
C VAL A 315 1.62 15.16 -12.37
N TYR A 316 2.16 14.48 -13.35
CA TYR A 316 3.18 14.99 -14.25
C TYR A 316 2.70 16.19 -15.10
N GLU A 317 1.56 16.04 -15.75
CA GLU A 317 1.11 16.99 -16.74
C GLU A 317 0.20 18.09 -16.19
N LEU A 318 -0.51 17.81 -15.07
CA LEU A 318 -1.51 18.71 -14.50
C LEU A 318 -1.22 19.15 -13.06
N ASN A 319 -0.21 18.60 -12.38
CA ASN A 319 0.02 18.72 -10.94
C ASN A 319 -1.25 18.36 -10.13
N ASN A 320 -1.98 17.35 -10.61
CA ASN A 320 -3.24 16.89 -10.04
C ASN A 320 -3.10 15.47 -9.51
N VAL A 321 -3.16 15.33 -8.18
CA VAL A 321 -2.97 14.04 -7.47
C VAL A 321 -4.26 13.22 -7.35
N SER A 322 -5.40 13.74 -7.76
CA SER A 322 -6.71 13.18 -7.40
C SER A 322 -6.93 11.76 -7.91
N LEU A 323 -6.51 11.45 -9.15
CA LEU A 323 -6.68 10.10 -9.71
C LEU A 323 -5.71 9.11 -9.05
N LEU A 324 -4.46 9.51 -8.80
CA LEU A 324 -3.50 8.68 -8.08
C LEU A 324 -3.96 8.43 -6.64
N ARG A 325 -4.57 9.43 -5.99
CA ARG A 325 -5.14 9.31 -4.65
C ARG A 325 -6.27 8.28 -4.59
N GLU A 326 -7.20 8.30 -5.56
CA GLU A 326 -8.26 7.27 -5.65
C GLU A 326 -7.63 5.87 -5.73
N ALA A 327 -6.68 5.67 -6.64
CA ALA A 327 -5.99 4.38 -6.80
C ALA A 327 -5.22 3.96 -5.53
N TYR A 328 -4.56 4.90 -4.85
CA TYR A 328 -3.84 4.64 -3.59
C TYR A 328 -4.79 4.16 -2.48
N ILE A 329 -5.90 4.88 -2.26
CA ILE A 329 -6.87 4.54 -1.22
C ILE A 329 -7.44 3.14 -1.45
N ASP A 330 -7.91 2.86 -2.67
CA ASP A 330 -8.53 1.57 -3.00
C ASP A 330 -7.54 0.40 -2.86
N ALA A 331 -6.31 0.58 -3.36
CA ALA A 331 -5.28 -0.44 -3.25
C ALA A 331 -4.82 -0.66 -1.81
N TYR A 332 -4.71 0.40 -0.99
CA TYR A 332 -4.34 0.26 0.41
C TYR A 332 -5.39 -0.50 1.22
N LEU A 333 -6.68 -0.17 1.05
CA LEU A 333 -7.76 -0.84 1.76
C LEU A 333 -7.78 -2.35 1.47
N THR A 334 -7.56 -2.73 0.21
CA THR A 334 -7.47 -4.14 -0.17
C THR A 334 -6.19 -4.79 0.37
N SER A 335 -5.07 -4.07 0.35
CA SER A 335 -3.81 -4.54 0.93
C SER A 335 -3.96 -4.81 2.43
N ALA A 336 -4.53 -3.87 3.17
CA ALA A 336 -4.77 -3.99 4.60
C ALA A 336 -5.64 -5.20 4.95
N GLU A 337 -6.70 -5.46 4.16
CA GLU A 337 -7.56 -6.63 4.35
C GLU A 337 -6.80 -7.94 4.13
N ASN A 338 -5.99 -8.03 3.07
CA ASN A 338 -5.18 -9.21 2.78
C ASN A 338 -4.20 -9.51 3.92
N TYR A 339 -3.53 -8.49 4.46
CA TYR A 339 -2.61 -8.68 5.58
C TYR A 339 -3.30 -8.90 6.92
N ARG A 340 -4.53 -8.43 7.10
CA ARG A 340 -5.34 -8.73 8.28
C ARG A 340 -5.71 -10.21 8.33
N THR A 341 -6.12 -10.80 7.23
CA THR A 341 -6.46 -12.23 7.12
C THR A 341 -5.23 -13.09 7.37
N LEU A 342 -4.11 -12.76 6.73
CA LEU A 342 -2.83 -13.46 6.95
C LEU A 342 -2.38 -13.40 8.41
N ARG A 343 -2.61 -12.30 9.08
CA ARG A 343 -2.29 -12.13 10.48
C ARG A 343 -3.10 -13.07 11.38
N ALA A 344 -4.40 -13.23 11.13
CA ALA A 344 -5.23 -14.16 11.89
C ALA A 344 -4.71 -15.61 11.77
N GLU A 345 -4.09 -15.96 10.64
CA GLU A 345 -3.43 -17.27 10.44
C GLU A 345 -2.10 -17.36 11.22
N ILE A 346 -1.34 -16.25 11.34
CA ILE A 346 -0.05 -16.20 12.05
C ILE A 346 -0.24 -16.12 13.57
N GLU A 347 -1.34 -15.56 14.04
CA GLU A 347 -1.68 -15.46 15.46
C GLU A 347 -2.09 -16.81 16.08
N THR A 348 -2.21 -17.88 15.30
CA THR A 348 -2.25 -19.24 15.85
C THR A 348 -0.95 -19.46 16.65
N PRO A 349 -1.00 -19.92 17.91
CA PRO A 349 0.16 -19.92 18.79
C PRO A 349 1.19 -20.99 18.41
N GLU A 350 1.91 -20.72 17.31
CA GLU A 350 2.98 -21.61 16.82
C GLU A 350 4.09 -21.79 17.85
N LYS A 351 4.40 -20.74 18.65
CA LYS A 351 5.43 -20.85 19.69
C LYS A 351 5.05 -21.90 20.73
N ALA A 352 3.82 -21.88 21.23
CA ALA A 352 3.34 -22.87 22.18
C ALA A 352 3.25 -24.27 21.53
N ALA A 353 2.77 -24.35 20.29
CA ALA A 353 2.63 -25.60 19.55
C ALA A 353 3.98 -26.23 19.15
N LEU A 354 4.97 -25.40 18.83
CA LEU A 354 6.28 -25.87 18.34
C LEU A 354 7.27 -26.07 19.49
N VAL A 355 7.49 -25.04 20.30
CA VAL A 355 8.50 -25.05 21.37
C VAL A 355 8.07 -25.95 22.52
N TYR A 356 6.78 -25.91 22.90
CA TYR A 356 6.25 -26.66 24.05
C TYR A 356 5.34 -27.83 23.64
N ARG A 357 5.54 -28.37 22.44
CA ARG A 357 4.67 -29.40 21.85
C ARG A 357 4.43 -30.61 22.75
N ASP A 358 5.47 -31.10 23.36
CA ASP A 358 5.37 -32.28 24.26
C ASP A 358 4.70 -31.93 25.58
N PHE A 359 4.93 -30.71 26.08
CA PHE A 359 4.23 -30.20 27.26
C PHE A 359 2.73 -30.04 26.97
N VAL A 360 2.36 -29.41 25.84
CA VAL A 360 0.96 -29.28 25.42
C VAL A 360 0.27 -30.65 25.32
N ARG A 361 0.90 -31.62 24.66
CA ARG A 361 0.37 -32.98 24.56
C ARG A 361 0.16 -33.60 25.92
N LYS A 362 1.12 -33.49 26.83
CA LYS A 362 1.04 -34.01 28.20
C LYS A 362 -0.07 -33.34 29.00
N ALA A 363 -0.17 -32.02 28.93
CA ALA A 363 -1.17 -31.24 29.67
C ALA A 363 -2.61 -31.52 29.15
N VAL A 364 -2.85 -31.51 27.84
CA VAL A 364 -4.16 -31.89 27.30
C VAL A 364 -4.54 -33.33 27.65
N ARG A 365 -3.59 -34.25 27.51
CA ARG A 365 -3.83 -35.67 27.91
C ARG A 365 -4.18 -35.82 29.39
N ARG A 366 -3.50 -35.13 30.29
CA ARG A 366 -3.81 -35.14 31.75
C ARG A 366 -5.17 -34.49 32.00
N SER A 367 -5.49 -33.38 31.36
CA SER A 367 -6.80 -32.74 31.46
C SER A 367 -7.93 -33.70 31.13
N VAL A 368 -7.75 -34.57 30.10
CA VAL A 368 -8.75 -35.57 29.68
C VAL A 368 -8.79 -36.77 30.59
N LEU A 369 -7.64 -37.41 30.87
CA LEU A 369 -7.61 -38.72 31.55
C LEU A 369 -7.64 -38.63 33.08
N GLU A 370 -6.94 -37.62 33.65
CA GLU A 370 -6.78 -37.53 35.11
C GLU A 370 -7.76 -36.53 35.72
N TRP A 371 -7.90 -35.35 35.12
CA TRP A 371 -8.69 -34.26 35.72
C TRP A 371 -10.13 -34.22 35.25
N ARG A 372 -10.41 -34.79 34.09
CA ARG A 372 -11.73 -34.77 33.42
C ARG A 372 -12.29 -33.37 33.20
N ALA A 373 -11.42 -32.33 33.25
CA ALA A 373 -11.75 -30.93 33.10
C ALA A 373 -10.51 -30.12 32.73
N PHE A 374 -10.71 -28.94 32.15
CA PHE A 374 -9.64 -27.96 31.96
C PHE A 374 -9.32 -27.30 33.32
N ARG A 375 -8.09 -27.46 33.78
CA ARG A 375 -7.61 -26.96 35.10
C ARG A 375 -6.40 -26.05 34.89
N PRO A 376 -6.61 -24.72 34.63
CA PRO A 376 -5.53 -23.75 34.37
C PRO A 376 -4.54 -23.66 35.54
N ASP A 377 -5.02 -23.79 36.78
CA ASP A 377 -4.21 -23.82 38.00
C ASP A 377 -3.17 -24.95 38.03
N LEU A 378 -3.61 -26.16 37.66
CA LEU A 378 -2.74 -27.33 37.58
C LEU A 378 -1.78 -27.28 36.40
N ILE A 379 -2.23 -26.72 35.25
CA ILE A 379 -1.38 -26.52 34.08
C ILE A 379 -0.30 -25.48 34.38
N MET A 380 -0.64 -24.40 35.08
CA MET A 380 0.32 -23.39 35.52
C MET A 380 1.38 -24.01 36.42
N THR A 381 0.97 -24.84 37.44
CA THR A 381 1.89 -25.57 38.30
C THR A 381 2.82 -26.46 37.49
N MET A 382 2.29 -27.24 36.55
CA MET A 382 3.10 -28.06 35.64
C MET A 382 4.08 -27.23 34.78
N ALA A 383 3.70 -26.02 34.40
CA ALA A 383 4.57 -25.14 33.60
C ALA A 383 5.74 -24.61 34.45
N VAL A 384 5.50 -24.33 35.73
CA VAL A 384 6.55 -23.97 36.68
C VAL A 384 7.51 -25.14 36.93
N GLU A 385 6.97 -26.34 37.22
CA GLU A 385 7.77 -27.57 37.38
C GLU A 385 8.58 -27.96 36.16
N GLY A 386 8.05 -27.62 34.97
CA GLY A 386 8.70 -27.83 33.65
C GLY A 386 9.68 -26.72 33.25
N GLU A 387 10.03 -25.82 34.19
CA GLU A 387 10.97 -24.70 33.98
C GLU A 387 10.62 -23.80 32.77
N ILE A 388 9.32 -23.71 32.42
CA ILE A 388 8.87 -22.83 31.32
C ILE A 388 9.03 -21.38 31.77
N PRO A 389 9.62 -20.51 30.92
CA PRO A 389 9.78 -19.09 31.21
C PRO A 389 8.46 -18.41 31.61
N GLU A 390 8.48 -17.56 32.61
CA GLU A 390 7.31 -16.89 33.18
C GLU A 390 6.51 -16.14 32.09
N ALA A 391 7.22 -15.48 31.17
CA ALA A 391 6.62 -14.75 30.06
C ALA A 391 5.81 -15.63 29.08
N ASP A 392 6.04 -16.94 29.05
CA ASP A 392 5.36 -17.84 28.10
C ASP A 392 4.22 -18.64 28.76
N ARG A 393 4.11 -18.62 30.11
CA ARG A 393 3.20 -19.50 30.85
C ARG A 393 1.74 -19.20 30.65
N GLU A 394 1.36 -17.93 30.67
CA GLU A 394 -0.05 -17.51 30.51
C GLU A 394 -0.57 -17.84 29.12
N ASP A 395 0.21 -17.50 28.09
CA ASP A 395 -0.12 -17.81 26.68
C ASP A 395 -0.23 -19.31 26.45
N LEU A 396 0.66 -20.09 27.07
CA LEU A 396 0.66 -21.56 27.00
C LEU A 396 -0.58 -22.16 27.66
N VAL A 397 -0.99 -21.67 28.83
CA VAL A 397 -2.21 -22.11 29.52
C VAL A 397 -3.44 -21.81 28.67
N ASN A 398 -3.52 -20.60 28.11
CA ASN A 398 -4.61 -20.19 27.21
C ASN A 398 -4.68 -21.07 25.96
N TYR A 399 -3.53 -21.36 25.36
CA TYR A 399 -3.42 -22.26 24.22
C TYR A 399 -3.93 -23.65 24.53
N ILE A 400 -3.49 -24.25 25.65
CA ILE A 400 -3.94 -25.58 26.07
C ILE A 400 -5.44 -25.60 26.34
N GLY A 401 -6.00 -24.49 26.86
CA GLY A 401 -7.44 -24.33 27.05
C GLY A 401 -8.21 -24.36 25.73
N ASN A 402 -7.69 -23.71 24.70
CA ASN A 402 -8.29 -23.72 23.36
C ASN A 402 -8.22 -25.11 22.73
N GLU A 403 -7.07 -25.78 22.82
CA GLU A 403 -6.90 -27.15 22.34
C GLU A 403 -7.84 -28.13 23.06
N PHE A 404 -8.02 -27.99 24.39
CA PHE A 404 -8.93 -28.81 25.17
C PHE A 404 -10.39 -28.60 24.77
N ARG A 405 -10.83 -27.34 24.61
CA ARG A 405 -12.20 -27.03 24.14
C ARG A 405 -12.47 -27.48 22.72
N GLY A 406 -11.45 -27.50 21.88
CA GLY A 406 -11.53 -27.96 20.49
C GLY A 406 -11.45 -29.48 20.31
N LEU A 407 -11.38 -30.29 21.39
CA LEU A 407 -11.30 -31.75 21.27
C LEU A 407 -12.61 -32.35 20.76
N HIS A 408 -12.48 -33.25 19.80
CA HIS A 408 -13.56 -34.07 19.28
C HIS A 408 -13.00 -35.42 18.78
N GLU A 409 -13.87 -36.39 18.52
CA GLU A 409 -13.49 -37.75 18.15
C GLU A 409 -12.49 -37.84 16.98
N GLY A 410 -12.52 -36.91 16.03
CA GLY A 410 -11.62 -36.86 14.87
C GLY A 410 -10.23 -36.29 15.14
N ASN A 411 -9.96 -35.62 16.28
CA ASN A 411 -8.69 -34.95 16.52
C ASN A 411 -7.94 -35.41 17.77
N VAL A 412 -8.54 -36.23 18.64
CA VAL A 412 -7.97 -36.70 19.91
C VAL A 412 -6.67 -37.47 19.76
N ILE A 413 -6.46 -38.11 18.63
CA ILE A 413 -5.23 -38.87 18.32
C ILE A 413 -3.97 -38.01 18.39
N ARG A 414 -4.09 -36.69 18.17
CA ARG A 414 -2.99 -35.71 18.30
C ARG A 414 -2.38 -35.71 19.70
N TYR A 415 -3.20 -36.07 20.71
CA TYR A 415 -2.84 -36.14 22.13
C TYR A 415 -2.66 -37.59 22.66
N ARG A 416 -2.61 -38.56 21.73
CA ARG A 416 -2.55 -40.00 22.07
C ARG A 416 -3.72 -40.43 22.96
N LEU A 417 -4.91 -39.90 22.64
CA LEU A 417 -6.19 -40.24 23.24
C LEU A 417 -7.02 -41.05 22.26
N ARG A 418 -8.04 -41.75 22.79
CA ARG A 418 -9.04 -42.42 21.98
C ARG A 418 -10.37 -41.67 22.07
N PRO A 419 -11.27 -41.84 21.09
CA PRO A 419 -12.60 -41.22 21.14
C PRO A 419 -13.35 -41.48 22.46
N GLU A 420 -13.21 -42.69 23.00
CA GLU A 420 -13.86 -43.15 24.23
C GLU A 420 -13.36 -42.33 25.47
N ASP A 421 -12.16 -41.81 25.41
CA ASP A 421 -11.56 -41.02 26.51
C ASP A 421 -12.30 -39.69 26.74
N LEU A 422 -13.04 -39.20 25.76
CA LEU A 422 -13.86 -37.97 25.86
C LEU A 422 -15.20 -38.19 26.56
N ALA A 423 -15.61 -39.43 26.79
CA ALA A 423 -16.88 -39.71 27.42
C ALA A 423 -16.94 -39.17 28.86
N GLY A 424 -17.92 -38.27 29.13
CA GLY A 424 -18.09 -37.66 30.46
C GLY A 424 -17.25 -36.41 30.72
N ILE A 425 -16.61 -35.83 29.71
CA ILE A 425 -15.98 -34.51 29.76
C ILE A 425 -17.02 -33.45 29.39
N SER A 426 -17.43 -32.62 30.34
CA SER A 426 -18.27 -31.45 30.02
C SER A 426 -17.41 -30.36 29.41
N GLY A 427 -17.80 -29.88 28.25
CA GLY A 427 -17.11 -28.80 27.53
C GLY A 427 -17.43 -27.39 28.06
N GLU A 428 -17.50 -27.20 29.38
CA GLU A 428 -17.60 -25.88 30.01
C GLU A 428 -16.23 -25.40 30.52
#